data_ec6da4b75281ac2a49d46894ee9caf19
#
_entry.id   ec6da4b75281ac2a49d46894ee9caf19
#
_cell.length_a   1.000
_cell.length_b   1.000
_cell.length_c   1.000
_cell.angle_alpha   90.00
_cell.angle_beta   90.00
_cell.angle_gamma   90.00
#
_symmetry.space_group_name_H-M   'P 1'
#
loop_
_entity.id
_entity.type
_entity.pdbx_description
1 polymer ?
#
loop_
_entity_poly.entity_id
_entity_poly.type
_entity_poly.pdbx_seq_one_letter_code
_entity_poly.pdbx_strand_id
1 'polypeptide(L)'
;LLEVKFTRYYGHFEGDGQAYRAGEVAEAKKHSDCLLRFREHVLGQALLAGSALDAVDSEVAALIEDSVTAARSAPKPTAAELTTDVYVSY
;
A
#
# COMPACT_ATOMS: atom_id res chain seq x y z
N LEU A 1 9.61 19.06 13.82
CA LEU A 1 10.18 18.05 12.94
C LEU A 1 9.46 16.72 13.15
N LEU A 2 9.01 16.08 12.09
CA LEU A 2 8.42 14.74 12.10
C LEU A 2 9.39 13.77 11.41
N GLU A 3 9.84 12.72 12.11
CA GLU A 3 10.63 11.63 11.56
C GLU A 3 9.72 10.42 11.36
N VAL A 4 9.67 9.87 10.15
CA VAL A 4 8.93 8.64 9.83
C VAL A 4 9.92 7.55 9.45
N LYS A 5 9.98 6.47 10.25
CA LYS A 5 10.80 5.28 9.97
C LYS A 5 9.92 4.20 9.35
N PHE A 6 10.31 3.71 8.20
CA PHE A 6 9.57 2.67 7.50
C PHE A 6 10.49 1.69 6.78
N THR A 7 9.96 0.52 6.48
CA THR A 7 10.64 -0.49 5.67
C THR A 7 9.81 -0.79 4.43
N ARG A 8 10.42 -0.65 3.25
CA ARG A 8 9.79 -1.05 2.00
C ARG A 8 9.83 -2.57 1.87
N TYR A 9 8.68 -3.22 1.69
CA TYR A 9 8.57 -4.67 1.58
C TYR A 9 8.79 -5.21 0.16
N TYR A 10 8.54 -4.40 -0.84
CA TYR A 10 8.65 -4.78 -2.25
C TYR A 10 9.89 -4.18 -2.90
N GLY A 11 10.27 -4.71 -4.05
CA GLY A 11 11.39 -4.22 -4.84
C GLY A 11 11.24 -2.77 -5.30
N HIS A 12 12.28 -2.24 -5.89
CA HIS A 12 12.28 -0.88 -6.43
C HIS A 12 11.36 -0.75 -7.65
N PHE A 13 11.23 -1.81 -8.41
CA PHE A 13 10.35 -1.92 -9.58
C PHE A 13 9.73 -3.31 -9.64
N GLU A 14 8.71 -3.50 -10.47
CA GLU A 14 8.12 -4.81 -10.72
C GLU A 14 9.16 -5.74 -11.33
N GLY A 15 9.37 -6.90 -10.72
CA GLY A 15 10.42 -7.86 -11.10
C GLY A 15 11.76 -7.72 -10.37
N ASP A 16 11.94 -6.72 -9.48
CA ASP A 16 13.12 -6.66 -8.61
C ASP A 16 13.11 -7.81 -7.59
N GLY A 17 13.98 -8.79 -7.78
CA GLY A 17 14.11 -9.98 -6.91
C GLY A 17 14.72 -9.70 -5.54
N GLN A 18 15.14 -8.48 -5.24
CA GLN A 18 15.65 -8.02 -3.94
C GLN A 18 16.80 -8.88 -3.36
N ALA A 19 17.62 -9.51 -4.20
CA ALA A 19 18.73 -10.36 -3.75
C ALA A 19 19.71 -9.62 -2.81
N TYR A 20 19.83 -8.30 -3.00
CA TYR A 20 20.69 -7.42 -2.19
C TYR A 20 20.19 -7.23 -0.74
N ARG A 21 18.97 -7.65 -0.41
CA ARG A 21 18.36 -7.49 0.93
C ARG A 21 17.46 -8.68 1.34
N ALA A 22 17.72 -9.87 0.82
CA ALA A 22 16.83 -11.03 0.95
C ALA A 22 16.43 -11.38 2.41
N GLY A 23 17.34 -11.28 3.38
CA GLY A 23 17.04 -11.54 4.79
C GLY A 23 16.34 -10.39 5.52
N GLU A 24 16.64 -9.15 5.14
CA GLU A 24 16.15 -7.94 5.81
C GLU A 24 14.64 -7.79 5.73
N VAL A 25 14.06 -8.04 4.54
CA VAL A 25 12.60 -7.89 4.33
C VAL A 25 11.81 -8.93 5.12
N ALA A 26 12.31 -10.16 5.20
CA ALA A 26 11.65 -11.22 5.97
C ALA A 26 11.62 -10.87 7.47
N GLU A 27 12.74 -10.40 8.01
CA GLU A 27 12.83 -9.96 9.40
C GLU A 27 11.97 -8.71 9.67
N ALA A 28 11.96 -7.75 8.75
CA ALA A 28 11.14 -6.55 8.88
C ALA A 28 9.64 -6.88 8.88
N LYS A 29 9.18 -7.76 7.99
CA LYS A 29 7.78 -8.24 7.97
C LYS A 29 7.40 -8.93 9.28
N LYS A 30 8.30 -9.67 9.87
CA LYS A 30 8.05 -10.42 11.10
C LYS A 30 8.00 -9.53 12.34
N HIS A 31 8.87 -8.51 12.42
CA HIS A 31 9.06 -7.75 13.64
C HIS A 31 8.67 -6.27 13.55
N SER A 32 8.52 -5.73 12.36
CA SER A 32 8.31 -4.29 12.12
C SER A 32 7.08 -3.97 11.28
N ASP A 33 6.22 -4.96 11.01
CA ASP A 33 4.95 -4.71 10.33
C ASP A 33 4.06 -3.83 11.20
N CYS A 34 3.81 -2.62 10.76
CA CYS A 34 3.07 -1.62 11.53
C CYS A 34 1.59 -2.00 11.70
N LEU A 35 0.98 -2.65 10.69
CA LEU A 35 -0.43 -3.08 10.77
C LEU A 35 -0.60 -4.25 11.72
N LEU A 36 0.31 -5.21 11.66
CA LEU A 36 0.30 -6.35 12.58
C LEU A 36 0.48 -5.88 14.03
N ARG A 37 1.48 -5.04 14.28
CA ARG A 37 1.74 -4.47 15.61
C ARG A 37 0.59 -3.61 16.12
N PHE A 38 -0.03 -2.82 15.24
CA PHE A 38 -1.22 -2.04 15.59
C PHE A 38 -2.37 -2.97 16.01
N ARG A 39 -2.63 -4.01 15.22
CA ARG A 39 -3.66 -5.01 15.52
C ARG A 39 -3.42 -5.68 16.88
N GLU A 40 -2.21 -6.15 17.13
CA GLU A 40 -1.83 -6.75 18.42
C GLU A 40 -2.03 -5.79 19.59
N HIS A 41 -1.60 -4.53 19.43
CA HIS A 41 -1.75 -3.50 20.45
C HIS A 41 -3.22 -3.23 20.77
N VAL A 42 -4.03 -2.99 19.75
CA VAL A 42 -5.46 -2.65 19.90
C VAL A 42 -6.26 -3.78 20.53
N LEU A 43 -5.99 -5.02 20.12
CA LEU A 43 -6.62 -6.21 20.71
C LEU A 43 -6.14 -6.45 22.16
N GLY A 44 -4.84 -6.32 22.40
CA GLY A 44 -4.26 -6.50 23.73
C GLY A 44 -4.74 -5.47 24.76
N GLN A 45 -5.10 -4.28 24.32
CA GLN A 45 -5.67 -3.21 25.15
C GLN A 45 -7.22 -3.21 25.16
N ALA A 46 -7.85 -4.16 24.47
CA ALA A 46 -9.31 -4.23 24.31
C ALA A 46 -9.96 -2.93 23.80
N LEU A 47 -9.25 -2.17 22.96
CA LEU A 47 -9.74 -0.91 22.39
C LEU A 47 -10.77 -1.13 21.28
N LEU A 48 -10.63 -2.19 20.50
CA LEU A 48 -11.56 -2.59 19.43
C LEU A 48 -11.74 -4.10 19.43
N ALA A 49 -12.88 -4.56 18.94
CA ALA A 49 -13.09 -5.97 18.66
C ALA A 49 -12.32 -6.39 17.40
N GLY A 50 -11.86 -7.65 17.34
CA GLY A 50 -11.19 -8.20 16.16
C GLY A 50 -12.05 -8.12 14.90
N SER A 51 -13.36 -8.34 15.02
CA SER A 51 -14.31 -8.21 13.91
C SER A 51 -14.37 -6.81 13.30
N ALA A 52 -14.11 -5.74 14.07
CA ALA A 52 -14.06 -4.39 13.55
C ALA A 52 -12.82 -4.17 12.66
N LEU A 53 -11.69 -4.76 13.05
CA LEU A 53 -10.46 -4.73 12.22
C LEU A 53 -10.62 -5.58 10.97
N ASP A 54 -11.26 -6.76 11.07
CA ASP A 54 -11.54 -7.62 9.92
C ASP A 54 -12.50 -6.96 8.92
N ALA A 55 -13.44 -6.16 9.40
CA ALA A 55 -14.33 -5.37 8.54
C ALA A 55 -13.57 -4.30 7.75
N VAL A 56 -12.63 -3.60 8.39
CA VAL A 56 -11.76 -2.62 7.71
C VAL A 56 -10.90 -3.30 6.64
N ASP A 57 -10.28 -4.44 6.97
CA ASP A 57 -9.46 -5.19 6.00
C ASP A 57 -10.29 -5.60 4.77
N SER A 58 -11.54 -6.05 4.99
CA SER A 58 -12.45 -6.45 3.93
C SER A 58 -12.89 -5.26 3.06
N GLU A 59 -13.20 -4.12 3.67
CA GLU A 59 -13.57 -2.89 2.97
C GLU A 59 -12.41 -2.39 2.10
N VAL A 60 -11.20 -2.36 2.65
CA VAL A 60 -10.00 -1.94 1.90
C VAL A 60 -9.72 -2.89 0.73
N ALA A 61 -9.84 -4.20 0.92
CA ALA A 61 -9.64 -5.17 -0.14
C ALA A 61 -10.65 -4.96 -1.29
N ALA A 62 -11.93 -4.75 -0.96
CA ALA A 62 -12.97 -4.45 -1.96
C ALA A 62 -12.68 -3.13 -2.71
N LEU A 63 -12.29 -2.07 -1.99
CA LEU A 63 -11.96 -0.78 -2.60
C LEU A 63 -10.78 -0.89 -3.59
N ILE A 64 -9.76 -1.67 -3.26
CA ILE A 64 -8.62 -1.90 -4.16
C ILE A 64 -9.06 -2.67 -5.41
N GLU A 65 -9.87 -3.72 -5.28
CA GLU A 65 -10.36 -4.50 -6.42
C GLU A 65 -11.25 -3.67 -7.35
N ASP A 66 -12.13 -2.86 -6.80
CA ASP A 66 -12.96 -1.91 -7.54
C ASP A 66 -12.09 -0.88 -8.30
N SER A 67 -11.07 -0.35 -7.64
CA SER A 67 -10.13 0.59 -8.25
C SER A 67 -9.36 -0.02 -9.42
N VAL A 68 -8.89 -1.26 -9.28
CA VAL A 68 -8.22 -2.02 -10.35
C VAL A 68 -9.17 -2.26 -11.52
N THR A 69 -10.41 -2.64 -11.23
CA THR A 69 -11.44 -2.87 -12.25
C THR A 69 -11.76 -1.57 -13.00
N ALA A 70 -11.95 -0.48 -12.30
CA ALA A 70 -12.16 0.85 -12.88
C ALA A 70 -10.98 1.28 -13.77
N ALA A 71 -9.74 1.11 -13.29
CA ALA A 71 -8.55 1.46 -14.05
C ALA A 71 -8.42 0.62 -15.34
N ARG A 72 -8.71 -0.67 -15.28
CA ARG A 72 -8.67 -1.56 -16.46
C ARG A 72 -9.74 -1.24 -17.51
N SER A 73 -10.90 -0.74 -17.07
CA SER A 73 -12.00 -0.36 -17.95
C SER A 73 -11.94 1.08 -18.45
N ALA A 74 -11.06 1.90 -17.88
CA ALA A 74 -10.88 3.29 -18.29
C ALA A 74 -10.40 3.40 -19.75
N PRO A 75 -10.85 4.44 -20.49
CA PRO A 75 -10.35 4.69 -21.84
C PRO A 75 -8.85 4.94 -21.81
N LYS A 76 -8.13 4.43 -22.82
CA LYS A 76 -6.71 4.70 -22.97
C LYS A 76 -6.50 6.14 -23.45
N PRO A 77 -5.39 6.81 -23.02
CA PRO A 77 -5.05 8.12 -23.51
C PRO A 77 -4.96 8.16 -25.03
N THR A 78 -5.36 9.25 -25.63
CA THR A 78 -5.29 9.52 -27.07
C THR A 78 -4.07 10.38 -27.40
N ALA A 79 -3.71 10.47 -28.69
CA ALA A 79 -2.63 11.32 -29.14
C ALA A 79 -2.84 12.83 -28.80
N ALA A 80 -4.10 13.26 -28.74
CA ALA A 80 -4.44 14.63 -28.37
C ALA A 80 -4.07 14.98 -26.92
N GLU A 81 -3.98 13.99 -26.05
CA GLU A 81 -3.64 14.18 -24.64
C GLU A 81 -2.14 14.26 -24.35
N LEU A 82 -1.29 14.01 -25.36
CA LEU A 82 0.17 14.09 -25.21
C LEU A 82 0.69 15.47 -24.77
N THR A 83 -0.05 16.51 -25.08
CA THR A 83 0.30 17.91 -24.76
C THR A 83 -0.61 18.54 -23.73
N THR A 84 -1.55 17.77 -23.20
CA THR A 84 -2.49 18.23 -22.16
C THR A 84 -1.78 18.15 -20.80
N ASP A 85 -1.91 19.19 -19.99
CA ASP A 85 -1.37 19.27 -18.63
C ASP A 85 0.18 19.10 -18.53
N VAL A 86 0.92 19.28 -19.64
CA VAL A 86 2.38 19.18 -19.66
C VAL A 86 3.01 20.38 -18.98
N TYR A 87 2.42 21.56 -19.16
CA TYR A 87 2.85 22.82 -18.54
C TYR A 87 1.67 23.53 -17.91
N VAL A 88 1.92 24.16 -16.78
CA VAL A 88 0.97 25.12 -16.21
C VAL A 88 1.05 26.40 -17.06
N SER A 89 -0.08 26.81 -17.65
CA SER A 89 -0.16 28.13 -18.29
C SER A 89 -0.18 29.20 -17.20
N TYR A 90 0.79 30.09 -17.22
CA TYR A 90 0.85 31.27 -16.35
C TYR A 90 0.17 32.45 -17.03
#